data_6e86c1e289748ed4ab0bc89efa9993dd
#
_entry.id   6e86c1e289748ed4ab0bc89efa9993dd
#
_cell.length_a   1.000
_cell.length_b   1.000
_cell.length_c   1.000
_cell.angle_alpha   90.00
_cell.angle_beta   90.00
_cell.angle_gamma   90.00
#
_symmetry.space_group_name_H-M   'P 1'
#
loop_
_entity.id
_entity.type
_entity.pdbx_description
1 polymer ?
#
loop_
_entity_poly.entity_id
_entity_poly.type
_entity_poly.pdbx_seq_one_letter_code
_entity_poly.pdbx_strand_id
1 'polypeptide(L)'
;VEFIQEVVATARALETMAPLTDVAIELGGEDAKIIYFDNGNVEQRMNGVCAGGTGSFIDQMASLLQTDATGLNELAKGQTVIYPIASRCGVFAKTDIQPLINEGAKREDLAASIFQAVVNQTIAGLACGKPIRGHVAFLGGPLHFLSELRGRFIETLKLTEETAIIPENSHLFAAYGTAVSCKGEANFNFTSILKKLYEKGEMSAEVGRLEPLFYNEREYDIFKERHDQNKVKRTPISTYHGDAFLGIDAGSTTTKVALVAEDGSLLYSFYAGNEGNPLGVVTKSLNEMYDLMPEDVVIRNSCVTGYGEGLLKEALMIDLGYIETVAHYKAAQFFRPDVDFILDIGGQDMKCIRIKDHVIDSVLLNEACSSGCGSFIETFAKSLNYGVADFAKIALFAKHPIDLGSRCTVFMNSRVKQAQKEGADVSDISAGLAYSVIKNALLKVIKIADPQSMGKSMVVQGGTFYNDAVL
;
A
#
# COMPACT_ATOMS: atom_id res chain seq x y z
N VAL A 1 9.02 32.52 19.49
CA VAL A 1 8.19 32.18 18.34
C VAL A 1 6.91 31.56 18.89
N GLU A 2 5.76 32.14 18.59
CA GLU A 2 4.46 31.52 18.90
C GLU A 2 4.19 30.39 17.94
N PHE A 3 3.67 29.27 18.46
CA PHE A 3 3.17 28.18 17.66
C PHE A 3 1.68 28.39 17.40
N ILE A 4 1.27 28.31 16.15
CA ILE A 4 -0.13 28.39 15.75
C ILE A 4 -0.47 27.10 15.02
N GLN A 5 -1.55 26.47 15.43
CA GLN A 5 -2.03 25.25 14.77
C GLN A 5 -2.49 25.60 13.34
N GLU A 6 -2.08 24.76 12.37
CA GLU A 6 -2.28 24.99 10.94
C GLU A 6 -3.74 25.30 10.58
N VAL A 7 -4.70 24.57 11.15
CA VAL A 7 -6.14 24.81 10.91
C VAL A 7 -6.59 26.19 11.36
N VAL A 8 -6.10 26.62 12.52
CA VAL A 8 -6.41 27.98 13.04
C VAL A 8 -5.82 29.04 12.11
N ALA A 9 -4.61 28.79 11.60
CA ALA A 9 -3.98 29.67 10.61
C ALA A 9 -4.78 29.72 9.30
N THR A 10 -5.15 28.55 8.75
CA THR A 10 -5.96 28.49 7.51
C THR A 10 -7.31 29.18 7.70
N ALA A 11 -8.01 28.98 8.84
CA ALA A 11 -9.26 29.65 9.12
C ALA A 11 -9.10 31.18 9.18
N ARG A 12 -8.05 31.69 9.83
CA ARG A 12 -7.71 33.12 9.88
C ARG A 12 -7.44 33.69 8.50
N ALA A 13 -6.74 32.95 7.64
CA ALA A 13 -6.51 33.40 6.27
C ALA A 13 -7.82 33.51 5.48
N LEU A 14 -8.72 32.52 5.62
CA LEU A 14 -10.02 32.53 4.96
C LEU A 14 -10.91 33.67 5.43
N GLU A 15 -10.98 33.93 6.74
CA GLU A 15 -11.71 35.09 7.30
C GLU A 15 -11.27 36.42 6.67
N THR A 16 -10.00 36.54 6.31
CA THR A 16 -9.40 37.75 5.80
C THR A 16 -9.49 37.85 4.26
N MET A 17 -9.14 36.75 3.57
CA MET A 17 -8.94 36.77 2.11
C MET A 17 -10.12 36.20 1.32
N ALA A 18 -10.96 35.37 1.94
CA ALA A 18 -12.13 34.74 1.32
C ALA A 18 -13.30 34.63 2.32
N PRO A 19 -13.83 35.75 2.83
CA PRO A 19 -14.79 35.77 3.94
C PRO A 19 -16.15 35.15 3.62
N LEU A 20 -16.44 34.89 2.35
CA LEU A 20 -17.70 34.24 1.92
C LEU A 20 -17.61 32.72 1.98
N THR A 21 -16.48 32.14 2.41
CA THR A 21 -16.27 30.70 2.41
C THR A 21 -17.17 30.00 3.44
N ASP A 22 -18.02 29.09 2.97
CA ASP A 22 -18.81 28.19 3.81
C ASP A 22 -18.06 26.87 4.08
N VAL A 23 -17.31 26.38 3.09
CA VAL A 23 -16.50 25.16 3.19
C VAL A 23 -15.16 25.38 2.51
N ALA A 24 -14.06 24.94 3.13
CA ALA A 24 -12.77 24.90 2.47
C ALA A 24 -12.30 23.46 2.29
N ILE A 25 -11.81 23.11 1.11
CA ILE A 25 -11.14 21.86 0.80
C ILE A 25 -9.66 22.19 0.60
N GLU A 26 -8.81 21.62 1.44
CA GLU A 26 -7.36 21.79 1.37
C GLU A 26 -6.71 20.44 1.07
N LEU A 27 -5.92 20.39 -0.01
CA LEU A 27 -5.09 19.24 -0.34
C LEU A 27 -3.62 19.61 -0.19
N GLY A 28 -2.93 18.94 0.71
CA GLY A 28 -1.50 19.01 0.90
C GLY A 28 -0.74 17.91 0.16
N GLY A 29 0.54 17.78 0.47
CA GLY A 29 1.38 16.70 -0.04
C GLY A 29 0.98 15.33 0.50
N GLU A 30 0.66 15.24 1.79
CA GLU A 30 0.33 13.99 2.49
C GLU A 30 -0.99 14.07 3.27
N ASP A 31 -1.51 15.26 3.47
CA ASP A 31 -2.75 15.49 4.19
C ASP A 31 -3.83 16.09 3.27
N ALA A 32 -5.06 15.84 3.66
CA ALA A 32 -6.24 16.39 3.05
C ALA A 32 -7.21 16.82 4.16
N LYS A 33 -7.82 17.99 4.02
CA LYS A 33 -8.71 18.57 5.03
C LYS A 33 -9.97 19.13 4.39
N ILE A 34 -11.08 18.99 5.12
CA ILE A 34 -12.29 19.76 4.85
C ILE A 34 -12.60 20.58 6.11
N ILE A 35 -12.79 21.87 5.94
CA ILE A 35 -13.09 22.82 7.00
C ILE A 35 -14.48 23.40 6.72
N TYR A 36 -15.40 23.25 7.65
CA TYR A 36 -16.75 23.80 7.57
C TYR A 36 -16.86 25.02 8.49
N PHE A 37 -17.45 26.08 7.99
CA PHE A 37 -17.77 27.30 8.72
C PHE A 37 -19.28 27.36 8.90
N ASP A 38 -19.76 27.28 10.11
CA ASP A 38 -21.18 27.30 10.43
C ASP A 38 -21.45 28.19 11.65
N ASN A 39 -22.10 29.32 11.42
CA ASN A 39 -22.53 30.25 12.48
C ASN A 39 -21.43 30.62 13.50
N GLY A 40 -20.19 30.84 13.00
CA GLY A 40 -19.01 31.16 13.84
C GLY A 40 -18.32 29.96 14.45
N ASN A 41 -18.79 28.75 14.19
CA ASN A 41 -18.13 27.50 14.56
C ASN A 41 -17.28 27.00 13.38
N VAL A 42 -16.10 26.46 13.69
CA VAL A 42 -15.19 25.84 12.72
C VAL A 42 -15.12 24.34 13.03
N GLU A 43 -15.62 23.50 12.12
CA GLU A 43 -15.47 22.04 12.18
C GLU A 43 -14.46 21.61 11.15
N GLN A 44 -13.45 20.86 11.58
CA GLN A 44 -12.44 20.32 10.69
C GLN A 44 -12.52 18.80 10.65
N ARG A 45 -12.28 18.26 9.45
CA ARG A 45 -12.05 16.83 9.22
C ARG A 45 -10.77 16.65 8.40
N MET A 46 -9.94 15.71 8.80
CA MET A 46 -8.64 15.44 8.19
C MET A 46 -8.41 13.95 8.02
N ASN A 47 -7.66 13.56 6.99
CA ASN A 47 -7.26 12.19 6.79
C ASN A 47 -6.25 11.75 7.87
N GLY A 48 -6.66 10.88 8.80
CA GLY A 48 -5.79 10.44 9.89
C GLY A 48 -4.85 9.29 9.56
N VAL A 49 -5.21 8.39 8.65
CA VAL A 49 -4.52 7.10 8.46
C VAL A 49 -4.11 6.85 7.00
N CYS A 50 -4.82 7.42 6.03
CA CYS A 50 -4.60 7.18 4.61
C CYS A 50 -4.32 8.49 3.88
N ALA A 51 -3.25 8.56 3.11
CA ALA A 51 -2.93 9.68 2.25
C ALA A 51 -3.52 9.54 0.83
N GLY A 52 -4.47 8.63 0.63
CA GLY A 52 -5.26 8.58 -0.61
C GLY A 52 -5.96 9.92 -0.84
N GLY A 53 -5.89 10.45 -2.05
CA GLY A 53 -6.46 11.75 -2.37
C GLY A 53 -5.56 12.96 -2.06
N THR A 54 -4.28 12.76 -1.80
CA THR A 54 -3.30 13.83 -1.54
C THR A 54 -2.30 13.98 -2.69
N GLY A 55 -1.44 15.00 -2.62
CA GLY A 55 -0.39 15.25 -3.61
C GLY A 55 0.54 14.05 -3.83
N SER A 56 0.96 13.38 -2.76
CA SER A 56 1.82 12.20 -2.86
C SER A 56 1.12 11.00 -3.55
N PHE A 57 -0.19 10.86 -3.42
CA PHE A 57 -0.94 9.89 -4.21
C PHE A 57 -0.90 10.25 -5.71
N ILE A 58 -1.10 11.54 -6.03
CA ILE A 58 -1.04 12.05 -7.40
C ILE A 58 0.35 11.79 -8.01
N ASP A 59 1.43 12.07 -7.29
CA ASP A 59 2.81 11.81 -7.73
C ASP A 59 3.06 10.33 -8.02
N GLN A 60 2.55 9.43 -7.17
CA GLN A 60 2.67 7.98 -7.40
C GLN A 60 1.92 7.54 -8.67
N MET A 61 0.73 8.06 -8.90
CA MET A 61 -0.06 7.71 -10.09
C MET A 61 0.52 8.35 -11.35
N ALA A 62 1.06 9.57 -11.27
CA ALA A 62 1.78 10.21 -12.37
C ALA A 62 3.01 9.38 -12.79
N SER A 63 3.78 8.88 -11.81
CA SER A 63 4.93 8.00 -12.08
C SER A 63 4.54 6.70 -12.79
N LEU A 64 3.37 6.14 -12.50
CA LEU A 64 2.83 4.97 -13.20
C LEU A 64 2.57 5.25 -14.68
N LEU A 65 2.13 6.46 -14.99
CA LEU A 65 1.94 6.95 -16.37
C LEU A 65 3.22 7.58 -16.96
N GLN A 66 4.40 7.39 -16.33
CA GLN A 66 5.69 7.91 -16.79
C GLN A 66 5.68 9.44 -16.99
N THR A 67 5.11 10.17 -16.03
CA THR A 67 5.03 11.61 -16.01
C THR A 67 5.12 12.13 -14.56
N ASP A 68 5.04 13.44 -14.36
CA ASP A 68 4.89 14.11 -13.07
C ASP A 68 3.46 14.66 -12.88
N ALA A 69 3.20 15.28 -11.74
CA ALA A 69 1.88 15.83 -11.44
C ALA A 69 1.45 16.92 -12.46
N THR A 70 2.40 17.72 -12.93
CA THR A 70 2.13 18.74 -13.95
C THR A 70 1.78 18.10 -15.30
N GLY A 71 2.57 17.13 -15.73
CA GLY A 71 2.29 16.37 -16.94
C GLY A 71 0.98 15.57 -16.86
N LEU A 72 0.64 15.04 -15.68
CA LEU A 72 -0.66 14.41 -15.46
C LEU A 72 -1.81 15.39 -15.66
N ASN A 73 -1.67 16.64 -15.18
CA ASN A 73 -2.66 17.71 -15.38
C ASN A 73 -2.81 18.06 -16.87
N GLU A 74 -1.69 18.17 -17.60
CA GLU A 74 -1.74 18.44 -19.04
C GLU A 74 -2.41 17.32 -19.83
N LEU A 75 -2.10 16.04 -19.49
CA LEU A 75 -2.77 14.90 -20.10
C LEU A 75 -4.29 14.93 -19.87
N ALA A 76 -4.72 15.20 -18.64
CA ALA A 76 -6.14 15.19 -18.28
C ALA A 76 -7.00 16.18 -19.09
N LYS A 77 -6.42 17.22 -19.67
CA LYS A 77 -7.14 18.17 -20.56
C LYS A 77 -7.71 17.52 -21.83
N GLY A 78 -7.08 16.44 -22.30
CA GLY A 78 -7.49 15.73 -23.51
C GLY A 78 -8.47 14.58 -23.25
N GLN A 79 -9.02 14.43 -22.06
CA GLN A 79 -9.88 13.34 -21.66
C GLN A 79 -11.17 13.25 -22.49
N THR A 80 -11.59 12.04 -22.77
CA THR A 80 -12.87 11.72 -23.44
C THR A 80 -13.76 10.79 -22.61
N VAL A 81 -13.15 9.96 -21.76
CA VAL A 81 -13.83 8.98 -20.93
C VAL A 81 -13.23 9.01 -19.51
N ILE A 82 -14.06 8.80 -18.50
CA ILE A 82 -13.63 8.59 -17.11
C ILE A 82 -13.86 7.13 -16.72
N TYR A 83 -12.78 6.41 -16.44
CA TYR A 83 -12.84 5.04 -15.93
C TYR A 83 -13.11 5.00 -14.43
N PRO A 84 -13.85 4.01 -13.94
CA PRO A 84 -14.00 3.79 -12.51
C PRO A 84 -12.70 3.26 -11.92
N ILE A 85 -11.96 4.11 -11.19
CA ILE A 85 -10.78 3.72 -10.43
C ILE A 85 -11.16 3.72 -8.95
N ALA A 86 -10.74 2.69 -8.20
CA ALA A 86 -11.03 2.60 -6.79
C ALA A 86 -10.48 3.82 -6.03
N SER A 87 -11.39 4.51 -5.35
CA SER A 87 -11.10 5.64 -4.48
C SER A 87 -10.53 5.16 -3.14
N ARG A 88 -9.39 4.47 -3.20
CA ARG A 88 -8.71 3.84 -2.05
C ARG A 88 -7.22 4.21 -2.07
N CYS A 89 -6.38 3.42 -1.41
CA CYS A 89 -4.95 3.68 -1.41
C CYS A 89 -4.33 3.48 -2.80
N GLY A 90 -3.15 4.09 -3.04
CA GLY A 90 -2.46 4.05 -4.33
C GLY A 90 -2.15 2.65 -4.85
N VAL A 91 -2.07 1.63 -3.98
CA VAL A 91 -1.85 0.24 -4.40
C VAL A 91 -3.09 -0.33 -5.10
N PHE A 92 -4.28 -0.12 -4.53
CA PHE A 92 -5.53 -0.56 -5.17
C PHE A 92 -5.82 0.23 -6.45
N ALA A 93 -5.58 1.54 -6.44
CA ALA A 93 -5.71 2.35 -7.66
C ALA A 93 -4.78 1.84 -8.78
N LYS A 94 -3.55 1.45 -8.45
CA LYS A 94 -2.62 0.84 -9.42
C LYS A 94 -3.15 -0.46 -10.00
N THR A 95 -3.81 -1.29 -9.19
CA THR A 95 -4.41 -2.55 -9.66
C THR A 95 -5.52 -2.32 -10.67
N ASP A 96 -6.30 -1.25 -10.52
CA ASP A 96 -7.33 -0.89 -11.49
C ASP A 96 -6.76 -0.25 -12.76
N ILE A 97 -5.70 0.56 -12.61
CA ILE A 97 -5.08 1.29 -13.72
C ILE A 97 -4.27 0.35 -14.62
N GLN A 98 -3.56 -0.62 -14.06
CA GLN A 98 -2.66 -1.48 -14.84
C GLN A 98 -3.37 -2.31 -15.92
N PRO A 99 -4.52 -2.95 -15.67
CA PRO A 99 -5.31 -3.60 -16.71
C PRO A 99 -5.73 -2.62 -17.82
N LEU A 100 -6.20 -1.43 -17.46
CA LEU A 100 -6.61 -0.42 -18.44
C LEU A 100 -5.44 0.01 -19.35
N ILE A 101 -4.23 0.15 -18.79
CA ILE A 101 -3.02 0.42 -19.58
C ILE A 101 -2.77 -0.74 -20.58
N ASN A 102 -2.88 -1.98 -20.10
CA ASN A 102 -2.63 -3.18 -20.90
C ASN A 102 -3.69 -3.35 -22.02
N GLU A 103 -4.92 -2.90 -21.77
CA GLU A 103 -6.02 -2.86 -22.74
C GLU A 103 -5.94 -1.69 -23.72
N GLY A 104 -4.94 -0.82 -23.58
CA GLY A 104 -4.69 0.31 -24.47
C GLY A 104 -5.54 1.55 -24.19
N ALA A 105 -6.03 1.73 -22.96
CA ALA A 105 -6.70 2.96 -22.56
C ALA A 105 -5.80 4.19 -22.77
N LYS A 106 -6.39 5.27 -23.23
CA LYS A 106 -5.65 6.52 -23.49
C LYS A 106 -5.10 7.10 -22.19
N ARG A 107 -3.88 7.61 -22.24
CA ARG A 107 -3.23 8.22 -21.06
C ARG A 107 -4.00 9.45 -20.55
N GLU A 108 -4.64 10.19 -21.43
CA GLU A 108 -5.49 11.35 -21.16
C GLU A 108 -6.69 10.93 -20.29
N ASP A 109 -7.36 9.86 -20.66
CA ASP A 109 -8.52 9.32 -19.95
C ASP A 109 -8.12 8.74 -18.58
N LEU A 110 -6.96 8.07 -18.50
CA LEU A 110 -6.42 7.56 -17.25
C LEU A 110 -6.03 8.71 -16.30
N ALA A 111 -5.43 9.78 -16.80
CA ALA A 111 -5.05 10.93 -16.01
C ALA A 111 -6.27 11.61 -15.36
N ALA A 112 -7.32 11.84 -16.15
CA ALA A 112 -8.57 12.41 -15.63
C ALA A 112 -9.29 11.45 -14.66
N SER A 113 -9.23 10.14 -14.90
CA SER A 113 -9.79 9.10 -14.02
C SER A 113 -9.08 9.06 -12.68
N ILE A 114 -7.75 9.24 -12.66
CA ILE A 114 -6.96 9.37 -11.44
C ILE A 114 -7.42 10.60 -10.64
N PHE A 115 -7.60 11.75 -11.28
CA PHE A 115 -8.11 12.95 -10.61
C PHE A 115 -9.53 12.74 -10.07
N GLN A 116 -10.38 12.04 -10.80
CA GLN A 116 -11.72 11.68 -10.30
C GLN A 116 -11.64 10.77 -9.07
N ALA A 117 -10.71 9.82 -9.03
CA ALA A 117 -10.49 8.99 -7.86
C ALA A 117 -10.03 9.81 -6.63
N VAL A 118 -9.15 10.81 -6.83
CA VAL A 118 -8.75 11.77 -5.78
C VAL A 118 -9.97 12.52 -5.23
N VAL A 119 -10.81 13.05 -6.10
CA VAL A 119 -12.06 13.76 -5.71
C VAL A 119 -12.97 12.87 -4.90
N ASN A 120 -13.27 11.67 -5.41
CA ASN A 120 -14.13 10.71 -4.74
C ASN A 120 -13.59 10.31 -3.37
N GLN A 121 -12.27 10.04 -3.27
CA GLN A 121 -11.61 9.69 -2.02
C GLN A 121 -11.69 10.84 -1.00
N THR A 122 -11.45 12.06 -1.43
CA THR A 122 -11.50 13.25 -0.55
C THR A 122 -12.92 13.46 -0.03
N ILE A 123 -13.91 13.43 -0.90
CA ILE A 123 -15.32 13.63 -0.52
C ILE A 123 -15.80 12.49 0.39
N ALA A 124 -15.65 11.24 -0.04
CA ALA A 124 -16.13 10.10 0.73
C ALA A 124 -15.40 9.93 2.06
N GLY A 125 -14.07 10.10 2.06
CA GLY A 125 -13.23 9.87 3.23
C GLY A 125 -13.31 10.98 4.28
N LEU A 126 -13.54 12.23 3.88
CA LEU A 126 -13.52 13.37 4.80
C LEU A 126 -14.91 13.92 5.10
N ALA A 127 -15.77 14.08 4.09
CA ALA A 127 -17.11 14.59 4.35
C ALA A 127 -17.97 13.59 5.12
N CYS A 128 -17.77 12.28 4.97
CA CYS A 128 -18.50 11.24 5.71
C CYS A 128 -20.02 11.49 5.74
N GLY A 129 -20.59 11.85 4.58
CA GLY A 129 -22.01 12.13 4.44
C GLY A 129 -22.46 13.57 4.81
N LYS A 130 -21.58 14.40 5.40
CA LYS A 130 -21.89 15.81 5.61
C LYS A 130 -21.89 16.55 4.27
N PRO A 131 -22.96 17.30 3.92
CA PRO A 131 -23.00 18.00 2.65
C PRO A 131 -21.92 19.07 2.51
N ILE A 132 -21.27 19.14 1.34
CA ILE A 132 -20.40 20.22 0.93
C ILE A 132 -21.25 21.18 0.08
N ARG A 133 -21.61 22.32 0.62
CA ARG A 133 -22.56 23.27 0.01
C ARG A 133 -22.13 24.70 0.28
N GLY A 134 -22.74 25.65 -0.47
CA GLY A 134 -22.42 27.08 -0.38
C GLY A 134 -21.16 27.42 -1.15
N HIS A 135 -20.42 28.37 -0.66
CA HIS A 135 -19.17 28.82 -1.26
C HIS A 135 -18.02 27.92 -0.82
N VAL A 136 -17.42 27.22 -1.77
CA VAL A 136 -16.36 26.24 -1.50
C VAL A 136 -15.01 26.81 -1.94
N ALA A 137 -14.11 27.01 -0.99
CA ALA A 137 -12.74 27.46 -1.26
C ALA A 137 -11.80 26.28 -1.48
N PHE A 138 -10.96 26.38 -2.52
CA PHE A 138 -9.97 25.37 -2.89
C PHE A 138 -8.56 25.81 -2.49
N LEU A 139 -7.91 25.08 -1.56
CA LEU A 139 -6.65 25.44 -0.96
C LEU A 139 -5.60 24.33 -1.10
N GLY A 140 -4.34 24.69 -0.89
CA GLY A 140 -3.21 23.80 -0.93
C GLY A 140 -2.59 23.62 -2.32
N GLY A 141 -1.37 23.09 -2.37
CA GLY A 141 -0.58 22.96 -3.60
C GLY A 141 -1.29 22.23 -4.73
N PRO A 142 -1.78 20.99 -4.52
CA PRO A 142 -2.48 20.26 -5.56
C PRO A 142 -3.66 21.01 -6.18
N LEU A 143 -4.50 21.66 -5.37
CA LEU A 143 -5.66 22.40 -5.89
C LEU A 143 -5.28 23.75 -6.48
N HIS A 144 -4.12 24.31 -6.11
CA HIS A 144 -3.60 25.53 -6.71
C HIS A 144 -3.02 25.29 -8.11
N PHE A 145 -2.13 24.29 -8.23
CA PHE A 145 -1.36 24.07 -9.45
C PHE A 145 -2.05 23.16 -10.48
N LEU A 146 -2.95 22.25 -10.05
CA LEU A 146 -3.60 21.28 -10.93
C LEU A 146 -5.02 21.72 -11.27
N SER A 147 -5.18 22.46 -12.38
CA SER A 147 -6.46 23.01 -12.83
C SER A 147 -7.50 21.90 -13.11
N GLU A 148 -7.08 20.80 -13.71
CA GLU A 148 -7.98 19.69 -14.07
C GLU A 148 -8.48 18.95 -12.83
N LEU A 149 -7.63 18.76 -11.81
CA LEU A 149 -8.05 18.24 -10.51
C LEU A 149 -9.13 19.13 -9.87
N ARG A 150 -8.88 20.43 -9.85
CA ARG A 150 -9.84 21.41 -9.31
C ARG A 150 -11.14 21.41 -10.11
N GLY A 151 -11.06 21.36 -11.44
CA GLY A 151 -12.21 21.23 -12.33
C GLY A 151 -13.07 20.00 -12.02
N ARG A 152 -12.43 18.85 -11.73
CA ARG A 152 -13.14 17.61 -11.33
C ARG A 152 -13.89 17.78 -10.00
N PHE A 153 -13.34 18.53 -9.03
CA PHE A 153 -14.08 18.87 -7.79
C PHE A 153 -15.29 19.75 -8.08
N ILE A 154 -15.12 20.82 -8.89
CA ILE A 154 -16.20 21.75 -9.25
C ILE A 154 -17.34 20.99 -9.93
N GLU A 155 -17.03 20.13 -10.88
CA GLU A 155 -18.02 19.34 -11.61
C GLU A 155 -18.72 18.32 -10.68
N THR A 156 -17.97 17.58 -9.87
CA THR A 156 -18.51 16.55 -8.96
C THR A 156 -19.42 17.17 -7.89
N LEU A 157 -19.04 18.31 -7.34
CA LEU A 157 -19.82 19.05 -6.35
C LEU A 157 -20.90 19.94 -6.98
N LYS A 158 -20.97 20.01 -8.32
CA LYS A 158 -21.90 20.86 -9.09
C LYS A 158 -21.85 22.33 -8.68
N LEU A 159 -20.64 22.85 -8.47
CA LEU A 159 -20.43 24.26 -8.13
C LEU A 159 -20.51 25.12 -9.37
N THR A 160 -20.91 26.37 -9.16
CA THR A 160 -20.92 27.43 -10.20
C THR A 160 -19.69 28.35 -10.04
N GLU A 161 -19.47 29.25 -11.00
CA GLU A 161 -18.40 30.25 -10.90
C GLU A 161 -18.54 31.14 -9.65
N GLU A 162 -19.77 31.34 -9.16
CA GLU A 162 -20.05 32.17 -7.96
C GLU A 162 -19.74 31.36 -6.67
N THR A 163 -19.99 30.05 -6.68
CA THR A 163 -19.83 29.20 -5.49
C THR A 163 -18.47 28.51 -5.38
N ALA A 164 -17.67 28.47 -6.46
CA ALA A 164 -16.31 27.97 -6.45
C ALA A 164 -15.32 29.12 -6.18
N ILE A 165 -14.79 29.19 -4.96
CA ILE A 165 -13.79 30.20 -4.58
C ILE A 165 -12.40 29.64 -4.86
N ILE A 166 -11.67 30.29 -5.75
CA ILE A 166 -10.29 29.98 -6.11
C ILE A 166 -9.40 31.17 -5.71
N PRO A 167 -8.95 31.21 -4.45
CA PRO A 167 -8.17 32.38 -4.00
C PRO A 167 -6.82 32.44 -4.71
N GLU A 168 -6.37 33.65 -5.01
CA GLU A 168 -5.00 33.87 -5.42
C GLU A 168 -4.05 33.39 -4.31
N ASN A 169 -2.95 32.72 -4.70
CA ASN A 169 -1.98 32.15 -3.76
C ASN A 169 -2.58 31.19 -2.74
N SER A 170 -3.62 30.43 -3.11
CA SER A 170 -4.32 29.47 -2.25
C SER A 170 -3.41 28.40 -1.58
N HIS A 171 -2.23 28.16 -2.13
CA HIS A 171 -1.19 27.29 -1.58
C HIS A 171 -0.41 27.91 -0.39
N LEU A 172 -0.56 29.20 -0.14
CA LEU A 172 0.12 29.93 0.94
C LEU A 172 -0.80 30.26 2.12
N PHE A 173 -2.05 29.81 2.13
CA PHE A 173 -3.04 30.21 3.12
C PHE A 173 -2.65 29.92 4.56
N ALA A 174 -2.10 28.73 4.84
CA ALA A 174 -1.60 28.38 6.17
C ALA A 174 -0.47 29.33 6.63
N ALA A 175 0.48 29.64 5.72
CA ALA A 175 1.58 30.56 6.01
C ALA A 175 1.08 32.00 6.22
N TYR A 176 0.17 32.46 5.36
CA TYR A 176 -0.47 33.78 5.49
C TYR A 176 -1.23 33.92 6.81
N GLY A 177 -2.08 32.93 7.13
CA GLY A 177 -2.84 32.90 8.36
C GLY A 177 -1.95 32.87 9.61
N THR A 178 -0.82 32.16 9.55
CA THR A 178 0.20 32.20 10.61
C THR A 178 0.76 33.62 10.76
N ALA A 179 1.10 34.26 9.67
CA ALA A 179 1.66 35.64 9.70
C ALA A 179 0.70 36.66 10.30
N VAL A 180 -0.58 36.65 9.87
CA VAL A 180 -1.59 37.58 10.39
C VAL A 180 -2.03 37.29 11.82
N SER A 181 -1.79 36.09 12.31
CA SER A 181 -2.08 35.68 13.68
C SER A 181 -0.98 36.08 14.66
N CYS A 182 0.20 36.45 14.19
CA CYS A 182 1.30 36.88 15.04
C CYS A 182 0.96 38.21 15.74
N LYS A 183 0.81 38.17 17.07
CA LYS A 183 0.49 39.34 17.92
C LYS A 183 1.69 39.85 18.72
N GLY A 184 2.85 39.21 18.59
CA GLY A 184 4.00 39.47 19.46
C GLY A 184 4.82 40.68 19.01
N GLU A 185 5.22 41.51 19.96
CA GLU A 185 6.20 42.59 19.83
C GLU A 185 7.67 42.12 19.89
N ALA A 186 7.91 40.85 19.64
CA ALA A 186 9.26 40.26 19.73
C ALA A 186 10.16 40.78 18.62
N ASN A 187 11.03 41.73 18.93
CA ASN A 187 12.09 42.18 18.06
C ASN A 187 13.21 41.15 17.97
N PHE A 188 13.15 40.28 16.96
CA PHE A 188 14.27 39.37 16.65
C PHE A 188 15.27 40.07 15.73
N ASN A 189 16.51 40.14 16.20
CA ASN A 189 17.62 40.56 15.35
C ASN A 189 17.97 39.39 14.41
N PHE A 190 17.91 39.65 13.10
CA PHE A 190 18.24 38.67 12.06
C PHE A 190 19.61 38.02 12.28
N THR A 191 20.61 38.82 12.72
CA THR A 191 21.95 38.32 13.07
C THR A 191 21.95 37.29 14.18
N SER A 192 21.05 37.44 15.19
CA SER A 192 20.95 36.47 16.29
C SER A 192 20.30 35.16 15.84
N ILE A 193 19.36 35.21 14.87
CA ILE A 193 18.76 34.01 14.27
C ILE A 193 19.82 33.27 13.44
N LEU A 194 20.57 33.98 12.58
CA LEU A 194 21.65 33.39 11.80
C LEU A 194 22.69 32.73 12.73
N LYS A 195 23.11 33.44 13.80
CA LYS A 195 24.04 32.86 14.76
C LYS A 195 23.53 31.54 15.36
N LYS A 196 22.28 31.49 15.78
CA LYS A 196 21.65 30.26 16.31
C LYS A 196 21.55 29.15 15.27
N LEU A 197 21.34 29.47 13.98
CA LEU A 197 21.35 28.47 12.90
C LEU A 197 22.74 27.87 12.66
N TYR A 198 23.79 28.68 12.77
CA TYR A 198 25.19 28.22 12.64
C TYR A 198 25.72 27.52 13.91
N GLU A 199 25.19 27.88 15.08
CA GLU A 199 25.55 27.26 16.37
C GLU A 199 24.81 25.94 16.62
N LYS A 200 23.84 25.55 15.79
CA LYS A 200 23.21 24.24 15.88
C LYS A 200 24.28 23.18 15.58
N GLY A 201 24.79 22.62 16.67
CA GLY A 201 25.53 21.34 16.64
C GLY A 201 24.70 20.26 15.96
N GLU A 202 25.34 19.14 15.71
CA GLU A 202 24.83 17.95 15.01
C GLU A 202 23.32 17.82 15.07
N MET A 203 22.65 17.95 13.92
CA MET A 203 21.21 17.68 13.82
C MET A 203 21.01 16.25 14.31
N SER A 204 20.32 16.07 15.43
CA SER A 204 19.87 14.73 15.78
C SER A 204 19.03 14.22 14.64
N ALA A 205 19.36 13.03 14.13
CA ALA A 205 18.58 12.40 13.07
C ALA A 205 17.12 12.33 13.52
N GLU A 206 16.18 12.81 12.69
CA GLU A 206 14.75 12.75 12.99
C GLU A 206 14.23 11.32 12.91
N VAL A 207 14.95 10.46 12.17
CA VAL A 207 14.56 9.07 11.95
C VAL A 207 15.35 8.18 12.91
N GLY A 208 14.62 7.45 13.76
CA GLY A 208 15.20 6.48 14.69
C GLY A 208 15.90 5.33 13.96
N ARG A 209 16.80 4.64 14.69
CA ARG A 209 17.53 3.45 14.21
C ARG A 209 17.07 2.22 14.98
N LEU A 210 17.09 1.07 14.30
CA LEU A 210 16.76 -0.23 14.85
C LEU A 210 18.01 -1.11 14.88
N GLU A 211 17.92 -2.23 15.58
CA GLU A 211 18.96 -3.26 15.60
C GLU A 211 19.09 -3.92 14.23
N PRO A 212 20.30 -4.36 13.83
CA PRO A 212 20.49 -5.18 12.64
C PRO A 212 19.62 -6.44 12.64
N LEU A 213 19.19 -6.89 11.47
CA LEU A 213 18.48 -8.18 11.35
C LEU A 213 19.42 -9.34 11.71
N PHE A 214 20.65 -9.29 11.21
CA PHE A 214 21.73 -10.22 11.55
C PHE A 214 23.03 -9.44 11.74
N TYR A 215 23.75 -9.75 12.79
CA TYR A 215 25.04 -9.11 13.09
C TYR A 215 26.17 -9.69 12.24
N ASN A 216 26.03 -10.94 11.77
CA ASN A 216 27.05 -11.66 10.99
C ASN A 216 26.43 -12.83 10.22
N GLU A 217 27.20 -13.39 9.28
CA GLU A 217 26.79 -14.52 8.45
C GLU A 217 26.44 -15.78 9.27
N ARG A 218 27.11 -16.02 10.38
CA ARG A 218 26.81 -17.18 11.25
C ARG A 218 25.40 -17.12 11.82
N GLU A 219 24.92 -15.96 12.23
CA GLU A 219 23.54 -15.82 12.72
C GLU A 219 22.54 -16.07 11.60
N TYR A 220 22.82 -15.60 10.41
CA TYR A 220 22.00 -15.86 9.24
C TYR A 220 22.01 -17.36 8.85
N ASP A 221 23.17 -18.04 8.92
CA ASP A 221 23.24 -19.47 8.66
C ASP A 221 22.40 -20.28 9.67
N ILE A 222 22.46 -19.96 10.95
CA ILE A 222 21.61 -20.58 11.98
C ILE A 222 20.11 -20.35 11.68
N PHE A 223 19.76 -19.14 11.27
CA PHE A 223 18.40 -18.82 10.84
C PHE A 223 17.96 -19.68 9.65
N LYS A 224 18.80 -19.80 8.62
CA LYS A 224 18.52 -20.65 7.45
C LYS A 224 18.39 -22.11 7.80
N GLU A 225 19.32 -22.67 8.57
CA GLU A 225 19.28 -24.08 9.02
C GLU A 225 17.97 -24.39 9.75
N ARG A 226 17.49 -23.48 10.62
CA ARG A 226 16.21 -23.62 11.32
C ARG A 226 15.03 -23.67 10.35
N HIS A 227 15.00 -22.78 9.35
CA HIS A 227 13.90 -22.72 8.39
C HIS A 227 13.96 -23.83 7.34
N ASP A 228 15.16 -24.29 6.97
CA ASP A 228 15.37 -25.40 6.05
C ASP A 228 14.80 -26.72 6.55
N GLN A 229 14.64 -26.90 7.86
CA GLN A 229 13.99 -28.08 8.46
C GLN A 229 12.50 -28.18 8.11
N ASN A 230 11.87 -27.08 7.70
CA ASN A 230 10.45 -27.00 7.35
C ASN A 230 10.22 -26.93 5.83
N LYS A 231 11.21 -27.29 5.01
CA LYS A 231 11.05 -27.33 3.55
C LYS A 231 10.09 -28.46 3.13
N VAL A 232 9.26 -28.16 2.15
CA VAL A 232 8.39 -29.15 1.52
C VAL A 232 9.25 -30.18 0.80
N LYS A 233 8.94 -31.46 1.02
CA LYS A 233 9.55 -32.57 0.26
C LYS A 233 9.19 -32.38 -1.22
N ARG A 234 10.20 -32.48 -2.10
CA ARG A 234 10.03 -32.38 -3.55
C ARG A 234 10.42 -33.68 -4.21
N THR A 235 9.60 -34.12 -5.14
CA THR A 235 9.88 -35.26 -6.00
C THR A 235 9.72 -34.79 -7.45
N PRO A 236 10.71 -34.95 -8.34
CA PRO A 236 10.57 -34.53 -9.73
C PRO A 236 9.38 -35.24 -10.39
N ILE A 237 8.50 -34.49 -11.03
CA ILE A 237 7.29 -35.03 -11.69
C ILE A 237 7.62 -36.15 -12.70
N SER A 238 8.73 -35.99 -13.43
CA SER A 238 9.19 -36.97 -14.43
C SER A 238 9.58 -38.35 -13.88
N THR A 239 9.74 -38.48 -12.55
CA THR A 239 10.09 -39.71 -11.86
C THR A 239 8.97 -40.25 -10.97
N TYR A 240 7.86 -39.55 -10.93
CA TYR A 240 6.71 -39.91 -10.11
C TYR A 240 5.75 -40.84 -10.88
N HIS A 241 5.14 -41.79 -10.19
CA HIS A 241 4.14 -42.70 -10.70
C HIS A 241 3.01 -42.83 -9.70
N GLY A 242 1.76 -42.78 -10.17
CA GLY A 242 0.58 -42.95 -9.31
C GLY A 242 -0.31 -41.71 -9.22
N ASP A 243 -1.05 -41.59 -8.14
CA ASP A 243 -2.09 -40.60 -7.96
C ASP A 243 -1.52 -39.23 -7.53
N ALA A 244 -1.99 -38.18 -8.13
CA ALA A 244 -1.61 -36.82 -7.83
C ALA A 244 -2.85 -35.90 -7.68
N PHE A 245 -2.68 -34.76 -7.03
CA PHE A 245 -3.73 -33.79 -6.73
C PHE A 245 -3.29 -32.41 -7.22
N LEU A 246 -4.17 -31.77 -7.99
CA LEU A 246 -3.90 -30.45 -8.58
C LEU A 246 -4.52 -29.35 -7.72
N GLY A 247 -3.72 -28.39 -7.31
CA GLY A 247 -4.14 -27.15 -6.65
C GLY A 247 -3.84 -25.92 -7.48
N ILE A 248 -4.80 -25.01 -7.62
CA ILE A 248 -4.66 -23.73 -8.32
C ILE A 248 -5.08 -22.60 -7.39
N ASP A 249 -4.22 -21.62 -7.21
CA ASP A 249 -4.55 -20.36 -6.54
C ASP A 249 -4.44 -19.22 -7.55
N ALA A 250 -5.59 -18.69 -7.97
CA ALA A 250 -5.68 -17.57 -8.89
C ALA A 250 -6.05 -16.29 -8.12
N GLY A 251 -5.03 -15.64 -7.56
CA GLY A 251 -5.19 -14.37 -6.86
C GLY A 251 -5.44 -13.19 -7.82
N SER A 252 -5.58 -12.00 -7.26
CA SER A 252 -5.82 -10.77 -8.04
C SER A 252 -4.62 -10.36 -8.93
N THR A 253 -3.39 -10.67 -8.51
CA THR A 253 -2.16 -10.27 -9.20
C THR A 253 -1.29 -11.42 -9.66
N THR A 254 -1.38 -12.56 -9.00
CA THR A 254 -0.51 -13.72 -9.25
C THR A 254 -1.30 -15.01 -9.29
N THR A 255 -0.83 -15.94 -10.11
CA THR A 255 -1.34 -17.31 -10.18
C THR A 255 -0.27 -18.30 -9.69
N LYS A 256 -0.70 -19.27 -8.91
CA LYS A 256 0.12 -20.41 -8.48
C LYS A 256 -0.57 -21.71 -8.87
N VAL A 257 0.23 -22.67 -9.32
CA VAL A 257 -0.21 -24.04 -9.60
C VAL A 257 0.71 -25.00 -8.86
N ALA A 258 0.13 -25.97 -8.19
CA ALA A 258 0.86 -27.01 -7.48
C ALA A 258 0.27 -28.37 -7.82
N LEU A 259 1.13 -29.33 -8.17
CA LEU A 259 0.77 -30.74 -8.24
C LEU A 259 1.45 -31.44 -7.05
N VAL A 260 0.67 -32.14 -6.26
CA VAL A 260 1.16 -32.85 -5.05
C VAL A 260 0.84 -34.32 -5.12
N ALA A 261 1.75 -35.16 -4.59
CA ALA A 261 1.53 -36.57 -4.41
C ALA A 261 0.64 -36.84 -3.18
N GLU A 262 0.18 -38.05 -3.01
CA GLU A 262 -0.64 -38.49 -1.87
C GLU A 262 0.08 -38.29 -0.51
N ASP A 263 1.42 -38.41 -0.47
CA ASP A 263 2.24 -38.19 0.72
C ASP A 263 2.53 -36.69 0.97
N GLY A 264 1.97 -35.79 0.17
CA GLY A 264 2.18 -34.34 0.24
C GLY A 264 3.47 -33.85 -0.41
N SER A 265 4.25 -34.70 -1.07
CA SER A 265 5.43 -34.29 -1.83
C SER A 265 5.02 -33.38 -2.99
N LEU A 266 5.72 -32.28 -3.18
CA LEU A 266 5.47 -31.34 -4.28
C LEU A 266 6.13 -31.87 -5.57
N LEU A 267 5.31 -32.21 -6.56
CA LEU A 267 5.73 -32.76 -7.86
C LEU A 267 6.02 -31.67 -8.87
N TYR A 268 5.15 -30.66 -8.90
CA TYR A 268 5.26 -29.49 -9.79
C TYR A 268 4.83 -28.25 -9.06
N SER A 269 5.45 -27.12 -9.36
CA SER A 269 5.03 -25.82 -8.87
C SER A 269 5.28 -24.73 -9.89
N PHE A 270 4.31 -23.84 -10.01
CA PHE A 270 4.36 -22.68 -10.88
C PHE A 270 3.94 -21.43 -10.11
N TYR A 271 4.57 -20.30 -10.42
CA TYR A 271 4.26 -19.00 -9.86
C TYR A 271 4.52 -17.92 -10.92
N ALA A 272 3.50 -17.15 -11.26
CA ALA A 272 3.64 -16.03 -12.21
C ALA A 272 2.64 -14.90 -11.93
N GLY A 273 2.90 -13.72 -12.48
CA GLY A 273 1.93 -12.64 -12.55
C GLY A 273 0.78 -12.98 -13.50
N ASN A 274 -0.44 -12.52 -13.18
CA ASN A 274 -1.63 -12.79 -14.00
C ASN A 274 -1.70 -11.96 -15.28
N GLU A 275 -1.05 -10.81 -15.32
CA GLU A 275 -1.10 -9.86 -16.44
C GLU A 275 -2.55 -9.57 -16.94
N GLY A 276 -3.53 -9.62 -16.01
CA GLY A 276 -4.96 -9.49 -16.34
C GLY A 276 -5.63 -10.72 -16.94
N ASN A 277 -4.91 -11.81 -17.23
CA ASN A 277 -5.44 -13.03 -17.84
C ASN A 277 -5.06 -14.30 -17.06
N PRO A 278 -5.66 -14.57 -15.89
CA PRO A 278 -5.34 -15.75 -15.09
C PRO A 278 -5.60 -17.07 -15.83
N LEU A 279 -6.63 -17.13 -16.68
CA LEU A 279 -6.94 -18.35 -17.46
C LEU A 279 -5.82 -18.70 -18.43
N GLY A 280 -5.29 -17.72 -19.16
CA GLY A 280 -4.16 -17.95 -20.09
C GLY A 280 -2.90 -18.40 -19.34
N VAL A 281 -2.62 -17.79 -18.18
CA VAL A 281 -1.46 -18.16 -17.33
C VAL A 281 -1.60 -19.59 -16.79
N VAL A 282 -2.77 -19.97 -16.28
CA VAL A 282 -3.03 -21.35 -15.80
C VAL A 282 -2.91 -22.35 -16.95
N THR A 283 -3.55 -22.06 -18.10
CA THR A 283 -3.49 -22.96 -19.27
C THR A 283 -2.06 -23.21 -19.72
N LYS A 284 -1.23 -22.18 -19.75
CA LYS A 284 0.21 -22.32 -20.06
C LYS A 284 0.90 -23.23 -19.05
N SER A 285 0.71 -22.97 -17.77
CA SER A 285 1.30 -23.78 -16.69
C SER A 285 0.88 -25.24 -16.74
N LEU A 286 -0.41 -25.50 -17.01
CA LEU A 286 -0.93 -26.88 -17.14
C LEU A 286 -0.31 -27.60 -18.34
N ASN A 287 -0.16 -26.95 -19.49
CA ASN A 287 0.50 -27.55 -20.64
C ASN A 287 1.97 -27.91 -20.31
N GLU A 288 2.73 -26.99 -19.72
CA GLU A 288 4.10 -27.25 -19.27
C GLU A 288 4.17 -28.43 -18.28
N MET A 289 3.20 -28.53 -17.37
CA MET A 289 3.11 -29.62 -16.40
C MET A 289 2.82 -30.95 -17.09
N TYR A 290 1.86 -31.00 -18.02
CA TYR A 290 1.51 -32.21 -18.76
C TYR A 290 2.64 -32.70 -19.66
N ASP A 291 3.42 -31.81 -20.27
CA ASP A 291 4.59 -32.16 -21.07
C ASP A 291 5.70 -32.87 -20.26
N LEU A 292 5.74 -32.63 -18.94
CA LEU A 292 6.70 -33.22 -18.03
C LEU A 292 6.18 -34.47 -17.31
N MET A 293 4.86 -34.71 -17.36
CA MET A 293 4.18 -35.73 -16.55
C MET A 293 4.20 -37.08 -17.24
N PRO A 294 4.65 -38.16 -16.57
CA PRO A 294 4.51 -39.52 -17.12
C PRO A 294 3.06 -39.92 -17.38
N GLU A 295 2.86 -40.82 -18.37
CA GLU A 295 1.49 -41.24 -18.81
C GLU A 295 0.69 -41.96 -17.71
N ASP A 296 1.35 -42.57 -16.74
CA ASP A 296 0.75 -43.32 -15.64
C ASP A 296 0.47 -42.49 -14.38
N VAL A 297 0.78 -41.21 -14.41
CA VAL A 297 0.37 -40.28 -13.36
C VAL A 297 -1.08 -39.86 -13.56
N VAL A 298 -1.90 -40.06 -12.55
CA VAL A 298 -3.33 -39.73 -12.62
C VAL A 298 -3.67 -38.58 -11.68
N ILE A 299 -4.16 -37.49 -12.23
CA ILE A 299 -4.72 -36.40 -11.41
C ILE A 299 -6.11 -36.84 -10.92
N ARG A 300 -6.20 -37.22 -9.64
CA ARG A 300 -7.43 -37.76 -9.03
C ARG A 300 -8.46 -36.67 -8.75
N ASN A 301 -8.00 -35.53 -8.25
CA ASN A 301 -8.86 -34.40 -7.99
C ASN A 301 -8.09 -33.11 -8.27
N SER A 302 -8.86 -32.10 -8.62
CA SER A 302 -8.40 -30.73 -8.85
C SER A 302 -9.18 -29.75 -7.97
N CYS A 303 -8.49 -28.73 -7.50
CA CYS A 303 -9.08 -27.71 -6.66
C CYS A 303 -8.59 -26.33 -7.06
N VAL A 304 -9.48 -25.33 -7.05
CA VAL A 304 -9.13 -23.93 -7.30
C VAL A 304 -9.60 -23.05 -6.16
N THR A 305 -8.82 -22.01 -5.88
CA THR A 305 -9.13 -20.95 -4.91
C THR A 305 -8.69 -19.59 -5.43
N GLY A 306 -9.04 -18.53 -4.70
CA GLY A 306 -8.68 -17.16 -5.00
C GLY A 306 -9.71 -16.44 -5.85
N TYR A 307 -9.37 -15.21 -6.26
CA TYR A 307 -10.29 -14.31 -6.96
C TYR A 307 -10.81 -14.86 -8.30
N GLY A 308 -9.97 -15.66 -8.99
CA GLY A 308 -10.30 -16.28 -10.27
C GLY A 308 -11.03 -17.63 -10.17
N GLU A 309 -11.45 -18.06 -8.96
CA GLU A 309 -12.04 -19.39 -8.71
C GLU A 309 -13.17 -19.74 -9.68
N GLY A 310 -14.20 -18.90 -9.76
CA GLY A 310 -15.39 -19.17 -10.58
C GLY A 310 -15.06 -19.35 -12.05
N LEU A 311 -14.25 -18.45 -12.62
CA LEU A 311 -13.81 -18.50 -14.01
C LEU A 311 -13.04 -19.78 -14.33
N LEU A 312 -12.05 -20.11 -13.50
CA LEU A 312 -11.18 -21.25 -13.75
C LEU A 312 -11.88 -22.59 -13.53
N LYS A 313 -12.76 -22.64 -12.52
CA LYS A 313 -13.57 -23.83 -12.26
C LYS A 313 -14.44 -24.19 -13.45
N GLU A 314 -15.11 -23.23 -14.03
CA GLU A 314 -15.96 -23.46 -15.22
C GLU A 314 -15.15 -23.72 -16.48
N ALA A 315 -14.13 -22.92 -16.77
CA ALA A 315 -13.35 -23.00 -18.00
C ALA A 315 -12.52 -24.28 -18.10
N LEU A 316 -11.99 -24.77 -16.98
CA LEU A 316 -11.09 -25.93 -16.92
C LEU A 316 -11.74 -27.18 -16.30
N MET A 317 -13.04 -27.11 -15.98
CA MET A 317 -13.81 -28.21 -15.34
C MET A 317 -13.13 -28.73 -14.07
N ILE A 318 -12.66 -27.82 -13.22
CA ILE A 318 -12.03 -28.13 -11.95
C ILE A 318 -13.07 -28.71 -10.99
N ASP A 319 -12.73 -29.81 -10.30
CA ASP A 319 -13.68 -30.55 -9.45
C ASP A 319 -14.23 -29.69 -8.30
N LEU A 320 -13.36 -28.98 -7.59
CA LEU A 320 -13.70 -28.26 -6.36
C LEU A 320 -13.24 -26.78 -6.41
N GLY A 321 -14.10 -25.89 -5.91
CA GLY A 321 -13.74 -24.55 -5.51
C GLY A 321 -13.66 -24.46 -3.98
N TYR A 322 -12.63 -23.81 -3.45
CA TYR A 322 -12.44 -23.65 -2.01
C TYR A 322 -12.25 -22.19 -1.64
N ILE A 323 -12.84 -21.80 -0.50
CA ILE A 323 -12.57 -20.48 0.10
C ILE A 323 -11.09 -20.43 0.48
N GLU A 324 -10.41 -19.39 0.04
CA GLU A 324 -8.95 -19.20 0.21
C GLU A 324 -8.49 -19.38 1.67
N THR A 325 -9.22 -18.82 2.64
CA THR A 325 -8.91 -18.94 4.07
C THR A 325 -8.90 -20.41 4.53
N VAL A 326 -9.84 -21.23 4.00
CA VAL A 326 -9.91 -22.67 4.33
C VAL A 326 -8.74 -23.42 3.69
N ALA A 327 -8.38 -23.06 2.44
CA ALA A 327 -7.22 -23.65 1.75
C ALA A 327 -5.92 -23.34 2.51
N HIS A 328 -5.72 -22.11 2.95
CA HIS A 328 -4.58 -21.71 3.80
C HIS A 328 -4.50 -22.52 5.10
N TYR A 329 -5.62 -22.66 5.81
CA TYR A 329 -5.65 -23.44 7.04
C TYR A 329 -5.34 -24.92 6.80
N LYS A 330 -5.92 -25.52 5.76
CA LYS A 330 -5.68 -26.94 5.43
C LYS A 330 -4.21 -27.21 5.09
N ALA A 331 -3.58 -26.32 4.33
CA ALA A 331 -2.16 -26.42 4.05
C ALA A 331 -1.31 -26.28 5.32
N ALA A 332 -1.58 -25.26 6.15
CA ALA A 332 -0.87 -25.07 7.40
C ALA A 332 -1.04 -26.29 8.36
N GLN A 333 -2.26 -26.82 8.48
CA GLN A 333 -2.56 -27.99 9.31
C GLN A 333 -1.83 -29.27 8.83
N PHE A 334 -1.64 -29.42 7.53
CA PHE A 334 -0.90 -30.55 6.97
C PHE A 334 0.56 -30.56 7.44
N PHE A 335 1.23 -29.40 7.42
CA PHE A 335 2.62 -29.27 7.85
C PHE A 335 2.78 -29.15 9.37
N ARG A 336 1.80 -28.53 10.03
CA ARG A 336 1.78 -28.27 11.47
C ARG A 336 0.41 -28.61 12.04
N PRO A 337 0.17 -29.88 12.42
CA PRO A 337 -1.16 -30.35 12.88
C PRO A 337 -1.71 -29.61 14.10
N ASP A 338 -0.84 -29.06 14.95
CA ASP A 338 -1.16 -28.28 16.15
C ASP A 338 -1.14 -26.77 15.90
N VAL A 339 -1.20 -26.33 14.64
CA VAL A 339 -1.23 -24.88 14.32
C VAL A 339 -2.39 -24.19 15.00
N ASP A 340 -2.10 -23.11 15.71
CA ASP A 340 -3.09 -22.26 16.40
C ASP A 340 -3.14 -20.85 15.85
N PHE A 341 -2.15 -20.45 15.04
CA PHE A 341 -2.06 -19.11 14.45
C PHE A 341 -1.39 -19.16 13.07
N ILE A 342 -2.02 -18.53 12.10
CA ILE A 342 -1.45 -18.38 10.75
C ILE A 342 -1.36 -16.90 10.42
N LEU A 343 -0.17 -16.47 9.98
CA LEU A 343 0.06 -15.16 9.40
C LEU A 343 0.40 -15.33 7.92
N ASP A 344 -0.52 -14.94 7.05
CA ASP A 344 -0.31 -14.93 5.62
C ASP A 344 -0.06 -13.49 5.15
N ILE A 345 1.04 -13.27 4.44
CA ILE A 345 1.35 -11.98 3.82
C ILE A 345 1.58 -12.19 2.32
N GLY A 346 0.55 -11.86 1.56
CA GLY A 346 0.55 -11.90 0.12
C GLY A 346 1.14 -10.66 -0.55
N GLY A 347 0.89 -10.53 -1.84
CA GLY A 347 1.31 -9.37 -2.63
C GLY A 347 0.54 -8.09 -2.27
N GLN A 348 -0.77 -8.20 -2.04
CA GLN A 348 -1.66 -7.05 -1.79
C GLN A 348 -2.50 -7.18 -0.53
N ASP A 349 -2.68 -8.38 -0.04
CA ASP A 349 -3.46 -8.68 1.14
C ASP A 349 -2.63 -9.37 2.22
N MET A 350 -3.15 -9.30 3.42
CA MET A 350 -2.59 -9.88 4.62
C MET A 350 -3.72 -10.49 5.41
N LYS A 351 -3.55 -11.73 5.84
CA LYS A 351 -4.53 -12.46 6.63
C LYS A 351 -3.91 -12.97 7.92
N CYS A 352 -4.64 -12.84 9.00
CA CYS A 352 -4.32 -13.46 10.25
C CYS A 352 -5.46 -14.40 10.62
N ILE A 353 -5.17 -15.69 10.74
CA ILE A 353 -6.16 -16.73 11.03
C ILE A 353 -5.83 -17.32 12.40
N ARG A 354 -6.77 -17.23 13.32
CA ARG A 354 -6.68 -17.91 14.63
C ARG A 354 -7.44 -19.22 14.59
N ILE A 355 -6.79 -20.26 15.09
CA ILE A 355 -7.36 -21.61 15.15
C ILE A 355 -7.53 -21.98 16.63
N LYS A 356 -8.67 -22.52 16.97
CA LYS A 356 -8.98 -23.04 18.27
C LYS A 356 -9.70 -24.38 18.12
N ASP A 357 -9.26 -25.39 18.84
CA ASP A 357 -9.86 -26.73 18.81
C ASP A 357 -10.00 -27.28 17.37
N HIS A 358 -8.97 -27.06 16.52
CA HIS A 358 -8.94 -27.45 15.10
C HIS A 358 -10.00 -26.78 14.21
N VAL A 359 -10.56 -25.65 14.64
CA VAL A 359 -11.54 -24.85 13.87
C VAL A 359 -11.03 -23.44 13.74
N ILE A 360 -11.32 -22.79 12.61
CA ILE A 360 -11.02 -21.36 12.42
C ILE A 360 -11.92 -20.57 13.38
N ASP A 361 -11.29 -19.95 14.38
CA ASP A 361 -11.97 -19.12 15.38
C ASP A 361 -12.23 -17.69 14.88
N SER A 362 -11.21 -17.10 14.26
CA SER A 362 -11.32 -15.75 13.71
C SER A 362 -10.36 -15.51 12.55
N VAL A 363 -10.75 -14.61 11.67
CA VAL A 363 -9.95 -14.15 10.53
C VAL A 363 -9.91 -12.63 10.56
N LEU A 364 -8.71 -12.08 10.56
CA LEU A 364 -8.47 -10.64 10.45
C LEU A 364 -7.79 -10.36 9.11
N LEU A 365 -8.33 -9.38 8.39
CA LEU A 365 -7.86 -8.96 7.07
C LEU A 365 -7.42 -7.50 7.10
N ASN A 366 -6.51 -7.13 6.22
CA ASN A 366 -6.18 -5.73 5.98
C ASN A 366 -7.16 -5.12 4.95
N GLU A 367 -8.40 -4.88 5.36
CA GLU A 367 -9.50 -4.50 4.45
C GLU A 367 -9.29 -3.19 3.66
N ALA A 368 -8.50 -2.26 4.17
CA ALA A 368 -8.41 -0.90 3.62
C ALA A 368 -7.01 -0.49 3.15
N CYS A 369 -5.98 -1.27 3.36
CA CYS A 369 -4.61 -0.83 3.09
C CYS A 369 -3.65 -2.00 2.88
N SER A 370 -3.01 -2.08 1.72
CA SER A 370 -1.95 -3.06 1.40
C SER A 370 -0.58 -2.69 2.02
N SER A 371 -0.56 -1.73 2.94
CA SER A 371 0.66 -1.36 3.66
C SER A 371 1.15 -2.54 4.50
N GLY A 372 2.36 -2.99 4.21
CA GLY A 372 2.94 -4.18 4.83
C GLY A 372 2.80 -5.46 4.00
N CYS A 373 2.24 -5.43 2.80
CA CYS A 373 2.23 -6.55 1.85
C CYS A 373 3.42 -6.49 0.88
N GLY A 374 3.59 -7.52 0.07
CA GLY A 374 4.73 -7.62 -0.86
C GLY A 374 4.84 -6.47 -1.85
N SER A 375 3.72 -5.96 -2.37
CA SER A 375 3.67 -4.81 -3.28
C SER A 375 4.19 -3.50 -2.65
N PHE A 376 4.12 -3.38 -1.33
CA PHE A 376 4.73 -2.27 -0.58
C PHE A 376 6.25 -2.29 -0.72
N ILE A 377 6.89 -3.44 -0.48
CA ILE A 377 8.35 -3.60 -0.65
C ILE A 377 8.74 -3.41 -2.12
N GLU A 378 7.99 -4.00 -3.05
CA GLU A 378 8.24 -3.88 -4.49
C GLU A 378 8.22 -2.43 -4.96
N THR A 379 7.28 -1.62 -4.47
CA THR A 379 7.17 -0.20 -4.82
C THR A 379 8.42 0.57 -4.39
N PHE A 380 8.93 0.32 -3.19
CA PHE A 380 10.15 0.98 -2.71
C PHE A 380 11.41 0.45 -3.40
N ALA A 381 11.52 -0.86 -3.63
CA ALA A 381 12.65 -1.43 -4.38
C ALA A 381 12.77 -0.77 -5.76
N LYS A 382 11.65 -0.68 -6.51
CA LYS A 382 11.61 -0.01 -7.83
C LYS A 382 11.97 1.48 -7.74
N SER A 383 11.47 2.20 -6.74
CA SER A 383 11.77 3.62 -6.56
C SER A 383 13.24 3.90 -6.23
N LEU A 384 13.93 2.90 -5.70
CA LEU A 384 15.36 2.94 -5.39
C LEU A 384 16.21 2.27 -6.46
N ASN A 385 15.62 1.87 -7.60
CA ASN A 385 16.27 1.19 -8.73
C ASN A 385 16.87 -0.18 -8.39
N TYR A 386 16.19 -0.95 -7.54
CA TYR A 386 16.57 -2.33 -7.20
C TYR A 386 15.53 -3.34 -7.67
N GLY A 387 15.99 -4.53 -8.06
CA GLY A 387 15.12 -5.71 -8.15
C GLY A 387 14.70 -6.15 -6.74
N VAL A 388 13.48 -6.70 -6.60
CA VAL A 388 12.91 -7.07 -5.28
C VAL A 388 13.82 -8.07 -4.53
N ALA A 389 14.37 -9.06 -5.25
CA ALA A 389 15.24 -10.07 -4.66
C ALA A 389 16.57 -9.49 -4.16
N ASP A 390 17.18 -8.56 -4.91
CA ASP A 390 18.43 -7.93 -4.49
C ASP A 390 18.17 -6.93 -3.36
N PHE A 391 17.05 -6.24 -3.39
CA PHE A 391 16.61 -5.36 -2.32
C PHE A 391 16.41 -6.11 -0.99
N ALA A 392 15.87 -7.33 -1.04
CA ALA A 392 15.76 -8.21 0.12
C ALA A 392 17.14 -8.62 0.68
N LYS A 393 18.08 -8.98 -0.21
CA LYS A 393 19.43 -9.44 0.20
C LYS A 393 20.23 -8.36 0.89
N ILE A 394 20.22 -7.11 0.38
CA ILE A 394 20.98 -6.03 0.99
C ILE A 394 20.49 -5.63 2.39
N ALA A 395 19.25 -5.99 2.75
CA ALA A 395 18.70 -5.74 4.05
C ALA A 395 19.31 -6.59 5.17
N LEU A 396 19.76 -7.81 4.85
CA LEU A 396 20.12 -8.84 5.83
C LEU A 396 21.21 -8.39 6.79
N PHE A 397 22.20 -7.67 6.29
CA PHE A 397 23.36 -7.21 7.07
C PHE A 397 23.44 -5.67 7.17
N ALA A 398 22.30 -5.00 7.08
CA ALA A 398 22.19 -3.57 7.31
C ALA A 398 22.65 -3.24 8.73
N LYS A 399 23.55 -2.27 8.87
CA LYS A 399 24.18 -1.95 10.17
C LYS A 399 23.28 -1.11 11.07
N HIS A 400 22.49 -0.23 10.48
CA HIS A 400 21.69 0.75 11.21
C HIS A 400 20.30 0.90 10.58
N PRO A 401 19.47 -0.17 10.58
CA PRO A 401 18.14 -0.14 9.98
C PRO A 401 17.32 1.05 10.44
N ILE A 402 16.60 1.67 9.54
CA ILE A 402 15.81 2.87 9.82
C ILE A 402 14.48 2.49 10.48
N ASP A 403 14.10 3.16 11.58
CA ASP A 403 12.74 3.03 12.12
C ASP A 403 11.75 3.87 11.30
N LEU A 404 11.17 3.23 10.32
CA LEU A 404 10.14 3.84 9.48
C LEU A 404 8.73 3.81 10.12
N GLY A 405 8.58 3.11 11.24
CA GLY A 405 7.30 2.95 11.94
C GLY A 405 6.32 2.03 11.21
N SER A 406 5.02 2.24 11.44
CA SER A 406 3.92 1.46 10.87
C SER A 406 2.92 2.39 10.18
N ARG A 407 3.25 2.90 8.99
CA ARG A 407 2.41 3.84 8.23
C ARG A 407 2.10 3.31 6.84
N CYS A 408 1.15 3.95 6.14
CA CYS A 408 0.85 3.58 4.75
C CYS A 408 2.02 3.96 3.82
N THR A 409 2.03 3.39 2.62
CA THR A 409 3.08 3.56 1.61
C THR A 409 3.37 5.03 1.30
N VAL A 410 2.34 5.88 1.27
CA VAL A 410 2.49 7.30 0.94
C VAL A 410 3.24 8.04 2.05
N PHE A 411 2.83 7.90 3.31
CA PHE A 411 3.54 8.49 4.45
C PHE A 411 4.95 7.91 4.63
N MET A 412 5.14 6.64 4.28
CA MET A 412 6.44 5.98 4.33
C MET A 412 7.42 6.59 3.33
N ASN A 413 6.93 7.01 2.15
CA ASN A 413 7.77 7.61 1.11
C ASN A 413 8.49 8.86 1.62
N SER A 414 7.81 9.72 2.39
CA SER A 414 8.44 10.90 3.00
C SER A 414 9.48 10.52 4.04
N ARG A 415 9.22 9.49 4.83
CA ARG A 415 10.21 8.96 5.78
C ARG A 415 11.44 8.39 5.08
N VAL A 416 11.26 7.65 4.00
CA VAL A 416 12.36 7.12 3.17
C VAL A 416 13.16 8.27 2.56
N LYS A 417 12.50 9.28 1.97
CA LYS A 417 13.17 10.47 1.43
C LYS A 417 13.94 11.25 2.52
N GLN A 418 13.37 11.35 3.71
CA GLN A 418 14.04 11.99 4.83
C GLN A 418 15.28 11.19 5.26
N ALA A 419 15.18 9.87 5.40
CA ALA A 419 16.31 9.00 5.72
C ALA A 419 17.45 9.13 4.67
N GLN A 420 17.09 9.20 3.38
CA GLN A 420 18.08 9.44 2.31
C GLN A 420 18.78 10.80 2.47
N LYS A 421 18.04 11.87 2.81
CA LYS A 421 18.63 13.19 3.09
C LYS A 421 19.54 13.19 4.31
N GLU A 422 19.29 12.35 5.29
CA GLU A 422 20.10 12.13 6.47
C GLU A 422 21.29 11.18 6.21
N GLY A 423 21.47 10.72 4.96
CA GLY A 423 22.61 9.90 4.54
C GLY A 423 22.45 8.40 4.88
N ALA A 424 21.22 7.91 5.02
CA ALA A 424 20.98 6.48 5.22
C ALA A 424 21.31 5.67 3.96
N ASP A 425 21.97 4.54 4.15
CA ASP A 425 22.22 3.58 3.09
C ASP A 425 20.95 2.87 2.63
N VAL A 426 20.92 2.44 1.38
CA VAL A 426 19.76 1.69 0.83
C VAL A 426 19.53 0.39 1.60
N SER A 427 20.57 -0.25 2.10
CA SER A 427 20.48 -1.44 2.95
C SER A 427 19.71 -1.16 4.26
N ASP A 428 20.01 -0.02 4.92
CA ASP A 428 19.34 0.39 6.14
C ASP A 428 17.86 0.72 5.90
N ILE A 429 17.55 1.32 4.74
CA ILE A 429 16.18 1.59 4.32
C ILE A 429 15.42 0.27 4.04
N SER A 430 16.06 -0.66 3.33
CA SER A 430 15.46 -1.96 3.01
C SER A 430 15.14 -2.77 4.27
N ALA A 431 16.07 -2.83 5.22
CA ALA A 431 15.85 -3.48 6.51
C ALA A 431 14.74 -2.79 7.32
N GLY A 432 14.71 -1.46 7.32
CA GLY A 432 13.65 -0.68 7.97
C GLY A 432 12.27 -0.95 7.37
N LEU A 433 12.18 -1.16 6.05
CA LEU A 433 10.93 -1.54 5.39
C LEU A 433 10.49 -2.96 5.76
N ALA A 434 11.43 -3.92 5.89
CA ALA A 434 11.12 -5.27 6.37
C ALA A 434 10.53 -5.23 7.80
N TYR A 435 11.15 -4.49 8.72
CA TYR A 435 10.58 -4.23 10.04
C TYR A 435 9.19 -3.60 9.98
N SER A 436 8.99 -2.67 9.05
CA SER A 436 7.72 -1.96 8.90
C SER A 436 6.58 -2.86 8.43
N VAL A 437 6.87 -3.86 7.58
CA VAL A 437 5.91 -4.90 7.16
C VAL A 437 5.37 -5.60 8.39
N ILE A 438 6.24 -6.12 9.25
CA ILE A 438 5.84 -6.86 10.44
C ILE A 438 5.15 -5.94 11.47
N LYS A 439 5.67 -4.71 11.69
CA LYS A 439 4.99 -3.72 12.53
C LYS A 439 3.56 -3.42 12.04
N ASN A 440 3.34 -3.32 10.73
CA ASN A 440 1.99 -3.12 10.17
C ASN A 440 1.09 -4.34 10.44
N ALA A 441 1.59 -5.56 10.22
CA ALA A 441 0.86 -6.79 10.53
C ALA A 441 0.43 -6.83 12.01
N LEU A 442 1.38 -6.68 12.90
CA LEU A 442 1.16 -6.84 14.33
C LEU A 442 0.31 -5.71 14.93
N LEU A 443 0.60 -4.45 14.61
CA LEU A 443 0.00 -3.31 15.28
C LEU A 443 -1.30 -2.83 14.64
N LYS A 444 -1.45 -2.98 13.31
CA LYS A 444 -2.63 -2.46 12.58
C LYS A 444 -3.65 -3.52 12.24
N VAL A 445 -3.23 -4.69 11.78
CA VAL A 445 -4.14 -5.77 11.38
C VAL A 445 -4.52 -6.59 12.61
N ILE A 446 -3.55 -7.15 13.29
CA ILE A 446 -3.79 -8.04 14.44
C ILE A 446 -4.14 -7.25 15.70
N LYS A 447 -3.66 -6.01 15.81
CA LYS A 447 -3.84 -5.09 16.96
C LYS A 447 -3.40 -5.75 18.27
N ILE A 448 -2.22 -6.35 18.24
CA ILE A 448 -1.66 -7.07 19.37
C ILE A 448 -1.44 -6.12 20.53
N ALA A 449 -2.04 -6.45 21.68
CA ALA A 449 -1.73 -5.84 22.96
C ALA A 449 -0.65 -6.64 23.73
N ASP A 450 -0.63 -7.97 23.53
CA ASP A 450 0.30 -8.90 24.17
C ASP A 450 0.78 -9.95 23.16
N PRO A 451 2.09 -10.05 22.90
CA PRO A 451 2.65 -11.07 21.99
C PRO A 451 2.29 -12.51 22.37
N GLN A 452 2.08 -12.81 23.66
CA GLN A 452 1.69 -14.15 24.12
C GLN A 452 0.27 -14.54 23.65
N SER A 453 -0.55 -13.58 23.25
CA SER A 453 -1.89 -13.81 22.70
C SER A 453 -1.88 -14.35 21.27
N MET A 454 -0.72 -14.40 20.61
CA MET A 454 -0.60 -14.89 19.22
C MET A 454 -0.65 -16.42 19.08
N GLY A 455 -0.57 -17.17 20.20
CA GLY A 455 -0.55 -18.63 20.17
C GLY A 455 0.87 -19.19 20.39
N LYS A 456 0.98 -20.52 20.29
CA LYS A 456 2.23 -21.27 20.55
C LYS A 456 2.78 -21.95 19.30
N SER A 457 1.90 -22.30 18.36
CA SER A 457 2.23 -23.01 17.12
C SER A 457 1.87 -22.15 15.93
N MET A 458 2.82 -21.27 15.52
CA MET A 458 2.61 -20.34 14.43
C MET A 458 3.13 -20.88 13.09
N VAL A 459 2.34 -20.66 12.05
CA VAL A 459 2.76 -20.83 10.65
C VAL A 459 2.72 -19.47 9.95
N VAL A 460 3.83 -19.09 9.33
CA VAL A 460 3.89 -17.94 8.43
C VAL A 460 3.89 -18.45 6.99
N GLN A 461 3.15 -17.78 6.12
CA GLN A 461 3.01 -18.15 4.71
C GLN A 461 2.74 -16.92 3.84
N GLY A 462 2.73 -17.12 2.52
CA GLY A 462 2.60 -16.04 1.55
C GLY A 462 3.91 -15.61 0.92
N GLY A 463 3.82 -15.06 -0.29
CA GLY A 463 4.98 -14.74 -1.12
C GLY A 463 5.95 -13.73 -0.49
N THR A 464 5.48 -12.88 0.41
CA THR A 464 6.31 -11.88 1.09
C THR A 464 7.36 -12.50 2.01
N PHE A 465 7.10 -13.68 2.56
CA PHE A 465 8.04 -14.41 3.41
C PHE A 465 9.17 -15.15 2.65
N TYR A 466 9.18 -15.10 1.30
CA TYR A 466 10.40 -15.44 0.54
C TYR A 466 11.52 -14.41 0.72
N ASN A 467 11.20 -13.26 1.31
CA ASN A 467 12.17 -12.28 1.73
C ASN A 467 12.64 -12.60 3.17
N ASP A 468 13.84 -13.16 3.30
CA ASP A 468 14.43 -13.56 4.58
C ASP A 468 14.55 -12.39 5.58
N ALA A 469 14.60 -11.14 5.10
CA ALA A 469 14.60 -9.97 5.96
C ALA A 469 13.22 -9.70 6.60
N VAL A 470 12.13 -10.20 6.00
CA VAL A 470 10.77 -10.12 6.55
C VAL A 470 10.49 -11.32 7.44
N LEU A 471 10.94 -12.53 7.05
CA LEU A 471 10.81 -13.79 7.78
C LEU A 471 11.59 -13.73 9.10
#